data_ef2eca70a91978d2e06b9046b9917d85
#
_entry.id   ef2eca70a91978d2e06b9046b9917d85
#
_cell.length_a   1.000
_cell.length_b   1.000
_cell.length_c   1.000
_cell.angle_alpha   90.00
_cell.angle_beta   90.00
_cell.angle_gamma   90.00
#
_symmetry.space_group_name_H-M   'P 1'
#
loop_
_entity.id
_entity.type
_entity.pdbx_description
1 polymer ?
#
loop_
_entity_poly.entity_id
_entity_poly.type
_entity_poly.pdbx_seq_one_letter_code
_entity_poly.pdbx_strand_id
1 'polypeptide(L)'
;MEFMTSISFKVINTAPKSTADSITVYAVGTEDKDLKLQGSGAKLVGLKSLNLKALGVSGAYEANSRVSVGKDVVGLIGISSGVNNHSKAREIGGAIGRAFNDAKTLTIDIPVASSEIAVALLEGIAIVQYDYNHYKSGDKKVSPLKTVNLVTSKTVSKADLDRVKVLSQALNQTRDLVNAPGNDLYPAKMAEIVKSQAKIPGVTVEIWDEKKLAKEKCTGILSVGQGSVRGPRLVKITYSPAKPKAHLALVGKGITFDTGGISLKPSNAILGMKYDMAGAATVAQAALAIAKLGLPIKVTAFMCIAENMPSGSATRPNDVITFRNGKSVEVTNTDAEGRLVLADGLILASELKPDLIIDVATLTGAARVALGNRYTGLMGDDKAVAILEKAADTSGELVWHMPLAEELLELIKSDIADLMNSRVGNPSGGMLVGGLFLREFVGLASAKGTERLNWAHLDFATAATNDLAP
;
A
#
# COMPACT_ATOMS: atom_id res chain seq x y z
N MET A 1 2.05 13.59 15.36
CA MET A 1 0.90 13.10 14.59
C MET A 1 -0.11 12.53 15.58
N GLU A 2 -1.25 13.17 15.77
CA GLU A 2 -2.38 12.60 16.48
C GLU A 2 -3.02 11.56 15.54
N PHE A 3 -3.01 10.31 15.96
CA PHE A 3 -3.62 9.22 15.20
C PHE A 3 -5.15 9.34 15.27
N MET A 4 -5.81 9.13 14.11
CA MET A 4 -7.27 9.11 14.01
C MET A 4 -7.89 8.23 15.10
N THR A 5 -9.03 8.66 15.65
CA THR A 5 -9.83 7.87 16.60
C THR A 5 -10.15 6.51 16.01
N SER A 6 -9.75 5.44 16.70
CA SER A 6 -10.00 4.08 16.22
C SER A 6 -11.52 3.78 16.22
N ILE A 7 -12.04 3.37 15.07
CA ILE A 7 -13.42 2.92 14.94
C ILE A 7 -13.58 1.58 15.68
N SER A 8 -14.65 1.46 16.44
CA SER A 8 -15.05 0.19 17.07
C SER A 8 -15.97 -0.59 16.17
N PHE A 9 -15.61 -1.82 15.82
CA PHE A 9 -16.43 -2.75 15.04
C PHE A 9 -17.13 -3.75 15.97
N LYS A 10 -18.43 -3.97 15.75
CA LYS A 10 -19.26 -4.92 16.50
C LYS A 10 -20.10 -5.75 15.55
N VAL A 11 -20.31 -7.02 15.88
CA VAL A 11 -21.27 -7.88 15.23
C VAL A 11 -22.49 -8.04 16.15
N ILE A 12 -23.67 -7.85 15.59
CA ILE A 12 -24.94 -7.90 16.31
C ILE A 12 -25.97 -8.70 15.50
N ASN A 13 -26.95 -9.28 16.18
CA ASN A 13 -27.98 -10.10 15.53
C ASN A 13 -29.16 -9.28 14.97
N THR A 14 -29.42 -8.10 15.57
CA THR A 14 -30.55 -7.25 15.19
C THR A 14 -30.13 -5.78 15.24
N ALA A 15 -30.63 -4.98 14.30
CA ALA A 15 -30.37 -3.55 14.31
C ALA A 15 -30.97 -2.90 15.56
N PRO A 16 -30.22 -2.04 16.26
CA PRO A 16 -30.76 -1.27 17.37
C PRO A 16 -31.77 -0.24 16.87
N LYS A 17 -32.58 0.31 17.74
CA LYS A 17 -33.42 1.48 17.42
C LYS A 17 -32.54 2.66 17.03
N SER A 18 -32.97 3.41 16.02
CA SER A 18 -32.30 4.62 15.57
C SER A 18 -32.25 5.69 16.69
N THR A 19 -31.17 6.44 16.71
CA THR A 19 -30.99 7.61 17.56
C THR A 19 -30.58 8.79 16.68
N ALA A 20 -30.60 10.02 17.21
CA ALA A 20 -30.21 11.22 16.46
C ALA A 20 -28.79 11.14 15.87
N ASP A 21 -27.89 10.38 16.53
CA ASP A 21 -26.48 10.22 16.15
C ASP A 21 -26.20 8.89 15.42
N SER A 22 -27.23 8.13 15.05
CA SER A 22 -27.07 6.82 14.40
C SER A 22 -27.83 6.73 13.09
N ILE A 23 -27.27 5.99 12.14
CA ILE A 23 -27.95 5.66 10.89
C ILE A 23 -27.85 4.12 10.66
N THR A 24 -28.96 3.54 10.24
CA THR A 24 -28.98 2.14 9.80
C THR A 24 -29.08 2.09 8.28
N VAL A 25 -28.18 1.35 7.64
CA VAL A 25 -28.09 1.18 6.19
C VAL A 25 -28.60 -0.19 5.80
N TYR A 26 -29.58 -0.20 4.90
CA TYR A 26 -30.19 -1.40 4.33
C TYR A 26 -29.83 -1.56 2.85
N ALA A 27 -29.84 -2.78 2.35
CA ALA A 27 -29.56 -3.07 0.96
C ALA A 27 -30.82 -2.94 0.07
N VAL A 28 -30.60 -2.42 -1.15
CA VAL A 28 -31.58 -2.43 -2.22
C VAL A 28 -30.99 -3.21 -3.40
N GLY A 29 -31.64 -4.31 -3.75
CA GLY A 29 -31.32 -5.08 -4.96
C GLY A 29 -32.30 -4.78 -6.09
N THR A 30 -31.99 -5.27 -7.28
CA THR A 30 -32.86 -5.25 -8.44
C THR A 30 -33.24 -6.69 -8.80
N GLU A 31 -34.52 -7.02 -8.82
CA GLU A 31 -35.04 -8.31 -9.22
C GLU A 31 -36.17 -8.08 -10.23
N ASP A 32 -36.10 -8.68 -11.41
CA ASP A 32 -37.06 -8.49 -12.51
C ASP A 32 -37.38 -7.02 -12.84
N LYS A 33 -36.39 -6.13 -12.79
CA LYS A 33 -36.47 -4.66 -12.96
C LYS A 33 -37.16 -3.91 -11.81
N ASP A 34 -37.60 -4.60 -10.76
CA ASP A 34 -38.18 -3.98 -9.56
C ASP A 34 -37.13 -3.80 -8.46
N LEU A 35 -37.30 -2.71 -7.69
CA LEU A 35 -36.46 -2.47 -6.52
C LEU A 35 -36.97 -3.30 -5.34
N LYS A 36 -36.11 -4.09 -4.75
CA LYS A 36 -36.43 -4.88 -3.56
C LYS A 36 -35.48 -4.57 -2.43
N LEU A 37 -36.03 -4.29 -1.25
CA LEU A 37 -35.27 -4.26 -0.02
C LEU A 37 -34.79 -5.67 0.33
N GLN A 38 -33.52 -5.77 0.70
CA GLN A 38 -32.90 -7.03 1.07
C GLN A 38 -32.43 -6.99 2.53
N GLY A 39 -32.21 -8.17 3.12
CA GLY A 39 -31.85 -8.30 4.53
C GLY A 39 -33.05 -8.14 5.47
N SER A 40 -32.79 -7.83 6.73
CA SER A 40 -33.86 -7.66 7.73
C SER A 40 -34.65 -6.38 7.49
N GLY A 41 -34.11 -5.39 6.77
CA GLY A 41 -34.82 -4.18 6.34
C GLY A 41 -36.07 -4.48 5.52
N ALA A 42 -36.11 -5.59 4.79
CA ALA A 42 -37.28 -6.07 4.06
C ALA A 42 -38.50 -6.33 4.97
N LYS A 43 -38.31 -6.51 6.27
CA LYS A 43 -39.36 -6.75 7.27
C LYS A 43 -39.89 -5.45 7.91
N LEU A 44 -39.22 -4.32 7.69
CA LEU A 44 -39.64 -3.04 8.27
C LEU A 44 -40.85 -2.49 7.53
N VAL A 45 -42.00 -2.49 8.20
CA VAL A 45 -43.30 -2.10 7.62
C VAL A 45 -43.22 -0.70 6.99
N GLY A 46 -42.57 0.25 7.65
CA GLY A 46 -42.41 1.61 7.16
C GLY A 46 -41.62 1.73 5.84
N LEU A 47 -40.60 0.91 5.61
CA LEU A 47 -39.85 0.88 4.36
C LEU A 47 -40.62 0.18 3.23
N LYS A 48 -41.36 -0.88 3.54
CA LYS A 48 -42.16 -1.61 2.55
C LYS A 48 -43.27 -0.76 1.93
N SER A 49 -43.82 0.20 2.68
CA SER A 49 -44.87 1.07 2.20
C SER A 49 -44.40 2.20 1.32
N LEU A 50 -43.08 2.43 1.21
CA LEU A 50 -42.50 3.51 0.40
C LEU A 50 -42.40 3.11 -1.07
N ASN A 51 -42.77 4.02 -1.95
CA ASN A 51 -42.47 3.89 -3.36
C ASN A 51 -40.98 4.33 -3.60
N LEU A 52 -40.07 3.40 -3.44
CA LEU A 52 -38.63 3.64 -3.56
C LEU A 52 -38.25 4.27 -4.90
N LYS A 53 -38.91 3.87 -5.98
CA LYS A 53 -38.66 4.40 -7.32
C LYS A 53 -39.06 5.86 -7.42
N ALA A 54 -40.22 6.25 -6.86
CA ALA A 54 -40.63 7.63 -6.82
C ALA A 54 -39.75 8.52 -5.94
N LEU A 55 -39.07 7.93 -4.96
CA LEU A 55 -38.09 8.62 -4.12
C LEU A 55 -36.69 8.72 -4.76
N GLY A 56 -36.53 8.27 -6.01
CA GLY A 56 -35.24 8.28 -6.69
C GLY A 56 -34.23 7.26 -6.18
N VAL A 57 -34.67 6.28 -5.38
CA VAL A 57 -33.80 5.20 -4.92
C VAL A 57 -33.41 4.31 -6.09
N SER A 58 -32.15 3.91 -6.15
CA SER A 58 -31.63 3.01 -7.17
C SER A 58 -31.06 1.75 -6.55
N GLY A 59 -31.31 0.60 -7.16
CA GLY A 59 -30.66 -0.67 -6.85
C GLY A 59 -29.31 -0.85 -7.56
N ALA A 60 -28.90 0.12 -8.38
CA ALA A 60 -27.60 0.08 -9.06
C ALA A 60 -26.45 -0.01 -8.04
N TYR A 61 -25.40 -0.67 -8.44
CA TYR A 61 -24.24 -0.91 -7.58
C TYR A 61 -23.68 0.41 -7.01
N GLU A 62 -23.44 0.46 -5.70
CA GLU A 62 -22.96 1.62 -4.93
C GLU A 62 -23.92 2.82 -4.86
N ALA A 63 -25.06 2.81 -5.56
CA ALA A 63 -26.05 3.90 -5.44
C ALA A 63 -26.51 4.01 -3.98
N ASN A 64 -26.50 5.23 -3.43
CA ASN A 64 -26.89 5.46 -2.05
C ASN A 64 -27.98 6.53 -1.95
N SER A 65 -28.82 6.42 -0.92
CA SER A 65 -29.91 7.34 -0.65
C SER A 65 -30.20 7.39 0.85
N ARG A 66 -30.77 8.52 1.30
CA ARG A 66 -31.32 8.65 2.65
C ARG A 66 -32.83 8.83 2.54
N VAL A 67 -33.55 8.06 3.35
CA VAL A 67 -35.01 8.06 3.31
C VAL A 67 -35.52 8.20 4.74
N SER A 68 -36.52 9.07 4.92
CA SER A 68 -37.24 9.22 6.19
C SER A 68 -38.31 8.15 6.32
N VAL A 69 -38.30 7.47 7.46
CA VAL A 69 -39.30 6.45 7.82
C VAL A 69 -39.90 6.83 9.17
N GLY A 70 -41.04 7.49 9.17
CA GLY A 70 -41.57 8.09 10.38
C GLY A 70 -40.65 9.19 10.91
N LYS A 71 -40.11 8.99 12.14
CA LYS A 71 -39.16 9.92 12.78
C LYS A 71 -37.71 9.57 12.49
N ASP A 72 -37.45 8.40 11.91
CA ASP A 72 -36.11 7.87 11.69
C ASP A 72 -35.63 8.19 10.27
N VAL A 73 -34.31 8.38 10.11
CA VAL A 73 -33.65 8.44 8.81
C VAL A 73 -32.82 7.18 8.63
N VAL A 74 -33.04 6.49 7.53
CA VAL A 74 -32.29 5.28 7.16
C VAL A 74 -31.47 5.52 5.90
N GLY A 75 -30.35 4.82 5.81
CA GLY A 75 -29.56 4.73 4.59
C GLY A 75 -30.01 3.56 3.74
N LEU A 76 -29.95 3.74 2.43
CA LEU A 76 -30.15 2.69 1.45
C LEU A 76 -28.92 2.59 0.55
N ILE A 77 -28.46 1.39 0.27
CA ILE A 77 -27.32 1.13 -0.63
C ILE A 77 -27.71 0.13 -1.70
N GLY A 78 -27.48 0.49 -2.96
CA GLY A 78 -27.69 -0.40 -4.11
C GLY A 78 -26.60 -1.47 -4.17
N ILE A 79 -27.02 -2.73 -4.22
CA ILE A 79 -26.10 -3.89 -4.32
C ILE A 79 -26.30 -4.71 -5.60
N SER A 80 -27.11 -4.21 -6.55
CA SER A 80 -27.49 -4.93 -7.78
C SER A 80 -27.93 -6.38 -7.49
N SER A 81 -27.13 -7.35 -7.88
CA SER A 81 -27.39 -8.80 -7.68
C SER A 81 -26.83 -9.38 -6.39
N GLY A 82 -26.21 -8.56 -5.52
CA GLY A 82 -25.69 -9.01 -4.23
C GLY A 82 -24.20 -8.73 -4.01
N VAL A 83 -23.75 -9.00 -2.78
CA VAL A 83 -22.36 -8.84 -2.31
C VAL A 83 -21.76 -10.24 -2.11
N ASN A 84 -21.08 -10.76 -3.12
CA ASN A 84 -20.68 -12.16 -3.19
C ASN A 84 -19.16 -12.42 -3.31
N ASN A 85 -18.34 -11.37 -3.43
CA ASN A 85 -16.89 -11.49 -3.43
C ASN A 85 -16.23 -10.35 -2.62
N HIS A 86 -14.95 -10.51 -2.30
CA HIS A 86 -14.22 -9.61 -1.41
C HIS A 86 -14.09 -8.18 -1.98
N SER A 87 -13.82 -8.04 -3.28
CA SER A 87 -13.68 -6.74 -3.94
C SER A 87 -14.98 -5.95 -3.87
N LYS A 88 -16.09 -6.56 -4.31
CA LYS A 88 -17.42 -5.93 -4.22
C LYS A 88 -17.82 -5.59 -2.79
N ALA A 89 -17.46 -6.44 -1.82
CA ALA A 89 -17.74 -6.16 -0.42
C ALA A 89 -16.99 -4.91 0.07
N ARG A 90 -15.70 -4.76 -0.28
CA ARG A 90 -14.92 -3.56 0.07
C ARG A 90 -15.46 -2.31 -0.63
N GLU A 91 -15.81 -2.39 -1.90
CA GLU A 91 -16.38 -1.29 -2.67
C GLU A 91 -17.72 -0.80 -2.06
N ILE A 92 -18.64 -1.72 -1.76
CA ILE A 92 -19.90 -1.39 -1.07
C ILE A 92 -19.63 -0.82 0.33
N GLY A 93 -18.70 -1.40 1.08
CA GLY A 93 -18.27 -0.88 2.37
C GLY A 93 -17.73 0.55 2.24
N GLY A 94 -16.90 0.80 1.23
CA GLY A 94 -16.39 2.13 0.91
C GLY A 94 -17.48 3.13 0.57
N ALA A 95 -18.44 2.74 -0.29
CA ALA A 95 -19.57 3.59 -0.66
C ALA A 95 -20.43 3.95 0.57
N ILE A 96 -20.70 2.97 1.45
CA ILE A 96 -21.42 3.20 2.72
C ILE A 96 -20.62 4.15 3.61
N GLY A 97 -19.34 3.89 3.80
CA GLY A 97 -18.47 4.69 4.66
C GLY A 97 -18.36 6.15 4.20
N ARG A 98 -18.38 6.42 2.89
CA ARG A 98 -18.39 7.78 2.33
C ARG A 98 -19.75 8.47 2.48
N ALA A 99 -20.84 7.75 2.17
CA ALA A 99 -22.17 8.32 2.13
C ALA A 99 -22.77 8.66 3.50
N PHE A 100 -22.34 7.92 4.55
CA PHE A 100 -22.94 7.97 5.88
C PHE A 100 -21.94 8.25 7.00
N ASN A 101 -20.82 8.92 6.71
CA ASN A 101 -19.74 9.20 7.65
C ASN A 101 -20.03 10.34 8.65
N ASP A 102 -21.17 10.99 8.55
CA ASP A 102 -21.65 12.05 9.44
C ASP A 102 -22.38 11.53 10.70
N ALA A 103 -22.66 10.23 10.78
CA ALA A 103 -23.21 9.59 11.96
C ALA A 103 -22.11 9.14 12.93
N LYS A 104 -22.38 9.19 14.24
CA LYS A 104 -21.48 8.64 15.27
C LYS A 104 -21.51 7.11 15.29
N THR A 105 -22.67 6.53 14.98
CA THR A 105 -22.87 5.09 14.89
C THR A 105 -23.50 4.72 13.56
N LEU A 106 -22.82 3.83 12.84
CA LEU A 106 -23.29 3.26 11.59
C LEU A 106 -23.67 1.81 11.82
N THR A 107 -24.91 1.46 11.52
CA THR A 107 -25.39 0.07 11.57
C THR A 107 -25.61 -0.44 10.14
N ILE A 108 -24.98 -1.54 9.77
CA ILE A 108 -25.03 -2.13 8.44
C ILE A 108 -25.90 -3.39 8.51
N ASP A 109 -27.01 -3.36 7.83
CA ASP A 109 -27.95 -4.49 7.74
C ASP A 109 -28.17 -4.86 6.28
N ILE A 110 -27.15 -5.52 5.73
CA ILE A 110 -27.14 -6.00 4.35
C ILE A 110 -26.80 -7.49 4.32
N PRO A 111 -27.34 -8.26 3.36
CA PRO A 111 -27.02 -9.68 3.26
C PRO A 111 -25.56 -9.87 2.85
N VAL A 112 -24.85 -10.70 3.59
CA VAL A 112 -23.48 -11.12 3.30
C VAL A 112 -23.42 -12.64 3.14
N ALA A 113 -22.68 -13.10 2.13
CA ALA A 113 -22.63 -14.52 1.78
C ALA A 113 -21.86 -15.36 2.82
N SER A 114 -20.76 -14.81 3.37
CA SER A 114 -19.89 -15.50 4.32
C SER A 114 -19.31 -14.55 5.35
N SER A 115 -18.57 -15.08 6.34
CA SER A 115 -17.81 -14.30 7.32
C SER A 115 -16.69 -13.48 6.66
N GLU A 116 -16.02 -14.02 5.65
CA GLU A 116 -14.95 -13.34 4.92
C GLU A 116 -15.49 -12.13 4.15
N ILE A 117 -16.67 -12.26 3.54
CA ILE A 117 -17.37 -11.16 2.86
C ILE A 117 -17.81 -10.09 3.86
N ALA A 118 -18.27 -10.51 5.06
CA ALA A 118 -18.59 -9.58 6.15
C ALA A 118 -17.38 -8.77 6.59
N VAL A 119 -16.22 -9.42 6.75
CA VAL A 119 -14.95 -8.77 7.11
C VAL A 119 -14.51 -7.79 6.01
N ALA A 120 -14.56 -8.20 4.75
CA ALA A 120 -14.20 -7.34 3.62
C ALA A 120 -15.07 -6.07 3.53
N LEU A 121 -16.36 -6.18 3.85
CA LEU A 121 -17.27 -5.05 3.94
C LEU A 121 -16.81 -4.05 5.02
N LEU A 122 -16.45 -4.54 6.21
CA LEU A 122 -15.94 -3.71 7.30
C LEU A 122 -14.58 -3.08 6.97
N GLU A 123 -13.70 -3.79 6.27
CA GLU A 123 -12.44 -3.26 5.73
C GLU A 123 -12.72 -2.06 4.82
N GLY A 124 -13.67 -2.17 3.88
CA GLY A 124 -14.05 -1.08 2.99
C GLY A 124 -14.51 0.18 3.74
N ILE A 125 -15.36 0.02 4.77
CA ILE A 125 -15.80 1.13 5.61
C ILE A 125 -14.61 1.78 6.33
N ALA A 126 -13.69 0.98 6.87
CA ALA A 126 -12.55 1.46 7.63
C ALA A 126 -11.55 2.26 6.77
N ILE A 127 -11.30 1.79 5.55
CA ILE A 127 -10.31 2.35 4.62
C ILE A 127 -10.69 3.76 4.15
N VAL A 128 -11.97 4.04 3.98
CA VAL A 128 -12.44 5.34 3.47
C VAL A 128 -12.60 6.42 4.54
N GLN A 129 -12.36 6.10 5.81
CA GLN A 129 -12.42 7.09 6.89
C GLN A 129 -11.12 7.89 7.04
N TYR A 130 -10.24 7.84 6.08
CA TYR A 130 -8.97 8.56 6.08
C TYR A 130 -9.16 9.98 5.54
N ASP A 131 -8.62 10.96 6.26
CA ASP A 131 -8.51 12.35 5.82
C ASP A 131 -7.15 12.94 6.26
N TYR A 132 -6.45 13.55 5.31
CA TYR A 132 -5.18 14.23 5.57
C TYR A 132 -5.38 15.74 5.58
N ASN A 133 -5.67 16.28 6.76
CA ASN A 133 -5.94 17.71 6.94
C ASN A 133 -4.94 18.40 7.88
N HIS A 134 -3.76 17.80 8.04
CA HIS A 134 -2.77 18.20 9.06
C HIS A 134 -2.34 19.67 8.96
N TYR A 135 -2.23 20.19 7.73
CA TYR A 135 -1.78 21.56 7.47
C TYR A 135 -2.92 22.57 7.20
N LYS A 136 -4.18 22.14 7.26
CA LYS A 136 -5.31 23.04 7.08
C LYS A 136 -5.54 23.85 8.36
N SER A 137 -5.70 25.17 8.25
CA SER A 137 -5.89 26.11 9.36
C SER A 137 -7.34 26.29 9.82
N GLY A 138 -8.32 25.89 9.00
CA GLY A 138 -9.75 26.00 9.34
C GLY A 138 -10.27 24.83 10.18
N ASP A 139 -11.58 24.82 10.42
CA ASP A 139 -12.26 23.71 11.11
C ASP A 139 -11.99 22.39 10.37
N LYS A 140 -11.27 21.51 11.04
CA LYS A 140 -10.94 20.20 10.50
C LYS A 140 -12.19 19.34 10.56
N LYS A 141 -12.81 19.08 9.41
CA LYS A 141 -13.89 18.09 9.33
C LYS A 141 -13.29 16.71 9.62
N VAL A 142 -13.51 16.24 10.82
CA VAL A 142 -13.19 14.86 11.21
C VAL A 142 -14.50 14.08 11.19
N SER A 143 -14.52 12.92 10.55
CA SER A 143 -15.70 12.06 10.60
C SER A 143 -16.06 11.77 12.06
N PRO A 144 -17.30 12.01 12.48
CA PRO A 144 -17.75 11.69 13.84
C PRO A 144 -17.89 10.19 14.09
N LEU A 145 -17.72 9.34 13.07
CA LEU A 145 -17.95 7.90 13.14
C LEU A 145 -17.02 7.23 14.16
N LYS A 146 -17.63 6.64 15.19
CA LYS A 146 -16.93 5.95 16.30
C LYS A 146 -17.25 4.47 16.36
N THR A 147 -18.43 4.07 15.89
CA THR A 147 -18.89 2.68 15.99
C THR A 147 -19.54 2.23 14.69
N VAL A 148 -19.13 1.06 14.24
CA VAL A 148 -19.76 0.34 13.13
C VAL A 148 -20.30 -0.97 13.66
N ASN A 149 -21.62 -1.15 13.57
CA ASN A 149 -22.31 -2.39 13.89
C ASN A 149 -22.63 -3.13 12.58
N LEU A 150 -22.29 -4.39 12.48
CA LEU A 150 -22.69 -5.26 11.38
C LEU A 150 -23.77 -6.22 11.87
N VAL A 151 -24.95 -6.15 11.26
CA VAL A 151 -26.06 -7.10 11.52
C VAL A 151 -25.86 -8.31 10.64
N THR A 152 -25.53 -9.44 11.23
CA THR A 152 -25.34 -10.70 10.49
C THR A 152 -25.46 -11.90 11.41
N SER A 153 -25.95 -13.02 10.86
CA SER A 153 -25.93 -14.34 11.52
C SER A 153 -24.61 -15.10 11.26
N LYS A 154 -23.70 -14.54 10.44
CA LYS A 154 -22.41 -15.16 10.17
C LYS A 154 -21.48 -14.97 11.36
N THR A 155 -20.70 -16.00 11.67
CA THR A 155 -19.72 -15.94 12.76
C THR A 155 -18.51 -15.13 12.31
N VAL A 156 -18.38 -13.90 12.82
CA VAL A 156 -17.18 -13.06 12.67
C VAL A 156 -16.46 -13.05 14.00
N SER A 157 -15.24 -13.53 14.02
CA SER A 157 -14.48 -13.66 15.26
C SER A 157 -13.92 -12.31 15.72
N LYS A 158 -13.51 -12.23 17.00
CA LYS A 158 -12.78 -11.07 17.50
C LYS A 158 -11.48 -10.86 16.72
N ALA A 159 -10.79 -11.95 16.34
CA ALA A 159 -9.55 -11.87 15.55
C ALA A 159 -9.79 -11.24 14.18
N ASP A 160 -10.94 -11.52 13.53
CA ASP A 160 -11.30 -10.88 12.27
C ASP A 160 -11.51 -9.37 12.43
N LEU A 161 -12.21 -8.95 13.50
CA LEU A 161 -12.40 -7.53 13.80
C LEU A 161 -11.09 -6.82 14.16
N ASP A 162 -10.21 -7.48 14.90
CA ASP A 162 -8.89 -6.95 15.22
C ASP A 162 -8.02 -6.83 13.95
N ARG A 163 -8.15 -7.79 13.00
CA ARG A 163 -7.52 -7.72 11.68
C ARG A 163 -7.97 -6.48 10.90
N VAL A 164 -9.27 -6.19 10.82
CA VAL A 164 -9.80 -4.97 10.17
C VAL A 164 -9.14 -3.73 10.74
N LYS A 165 -9.04 -3.63 12.07
CA LYS A 165 -8.39 -2.48 12.74
C LYS A 165 -6.91 -2.38 12.40
N VAL A 166 -6.16 -3.48 12.47
CA VAL A 166 -4.72 -3.48 12.20
C VAL A 166 -4.43 -3.09 10.77
N LEU A 167 -5.17 -3.64 9.80
CA LEU A 167 -4.99 -3.34 8.38
C LEU A 167 -5.35 -1.88 8.06
N SER A 168 -6.48 -1.38 8.56
CA SER A 168 -6.87 0.02 8.34
C SER A 168 -5.87 1.00 8.97
N GLN A 169 -5.34 0.70 10.15
CA GLN A 169 -4.29 1.50 10.77
C GLN A 169 -3.00 1.50 9.95
N ALA A 170 -2.56 0.34 9.46
CA ALA A 170 -1.36 0.23 8.63
C ALA A 170 -1.50 1.04 7.34
N LEU A 171 -2.65 0.93 6.65
CA LEU A 171 -2.96 1.72 5.47
C LEU A 171 -2.96 3.23 5.76
N ASN A 172 -3.60 3.67 6.84
CA ASN A 172 -3.66 5.08 7.20
C ASN A 172 -2.26 5.62 7.56
N GLN A 173 -1.45 4.85 8.28
CA GLN A 173 -0.05 5.22 8.59
C GLN A 173 0.81 5.30 7.31
N THR A 174 0.59 4.41 6.34
CA THR A 174 1.23 4.50 5.02
C THR A 174 0.82 5.79 4.32
N ARG A 175 -0.49 6.10 4.27
CA ARG A 175 -1.04 7.31 3.66
C ARG A 175 -0.54 8.59 4.34
N ASP A 176 -0.42 8.60 5.67
CA ASP A 176 0.15 9.72 6.42
C ASP A 176 1.58 10.01 5.99
N LEU A 177 2.41 8.97 5.84
CA LEU A 177 3.78 9.11 5.37
C LEU A 177 3.83 9.63 3.92
N VAL A 178 3.03 9.05 3.02
CA VAL A 178 3.01 9.44 1.59
C VAL A 178 2.48 10.87 1.39
N ASN A 179 1.52 11.31 2.22
CA ASN A 179 0.94 12.65 2.12
C ASN A 179 1.80 13.73 2.80
N ALA A 180 2.68 13.36 3.73
CA ALA A 180 3.54 14.30 4.42
C ALA A 180 4.47 15.05 3.43
N PRO A 181 4.62 16.38 3.55
CA PRO A 181 5.48 17.14 2.66
C PRO A 181 6.95 16.90 2.99
N GLY A 182 7.85 17.04 1.99
CA GLY A 182 9.27 16.74 2.10
C GLY A 182 10.04 17.60 3.13
N ASN A 183 9.55 18.80 3.46
CA ASN A 183 10.14 19.60 4.53
C ASN A 183 9.96 18.96 5.92
N ASP A 184 8.90 18.18 6.13
CA ASP A 184 8.61 17.50 7.39
C ASP A 184 9.02 16.02 7.36
N LEU A 185 8.90 15.36 6.21
CA LEU A 185 9.25 13.95 6.06
C LEU A 185 10.51 13.78 5.22
N TYR A 186 11.65 13.85 5.86
CA TYR A 186 12.97 13.58 5.31
C TYR A 186 13.53 12.27 5.89
N PRO A 187 14.67 11.73 5.37
CA PRO A 187 15.11 10.37 5.70
C PRO A 187 15.18 10.05 7.20
N ALA A 188 15.83 10.91 8.00
CA ALA A 188 15.93 10.69 9.44
C ALA A 188 14.57 10.75 10.13
N LYS A 189 13.68 11.67 9.73
CA LYS A 189 12.35 11.82 10.32
C LYS A 189 11.46 10.61 10.04
N MET A 190 11.50 10.10 8.81
CA MET A 190 10.78 8.88 8.44
C MET A 190 11.24 7.68 9.28
N ALA A 191 12.56 7.53 9.47
CA ALA A 191 13.13 6.48 10.29
C ALA A 191 12.66 6.56 11.75
N GLU A 192 12.65 7.77 12.34
CA GLU A 192 12.16 8.00 13.70
C GLU A 192 10.67 7.68 13.88
N ILE A 193 9.83 8.11 12.94
CA ILE A 193 8.38 7.84 12.96
C ILE A 193 8.15 6.32 12.98
N VAL A 194 8.75 5.58 12.05
CA VAL A 194 8.57 4.14 11.96
C VAL A 194 9.11 3.43 13.22
N LYS A 195 10.26 3.85 13.75
CA LYS A 195 10.80 3.32 15.00
C LYS A 195 9.82 3.53 16.17
N SER A 196 9.17 4.69 16.24
CA SER A 196 8.20 4.99 17.28
C SER A 196 6.96 4.09 17.24
N GLN A 197 6.56 3.65 16.04
CA GLN A 197 5.43 2.76 15.80
C GLN A 197 5.74 1.27 16.07
N ALA A 198 7.01 0.91 16.10
CA ALA A 198 7.50 -0.47 16.20
C ALA A 198 7.57 -1.01 17.62
N LYS A 199 6.88 -0.40 18.58
CA LYS A 199 6.79 -0.89 19.99
C LYS A 199 5.84 -2.09 20.09
N ILE A 200 6.23 -3.20 19.44
CA ILE A 200 5.43 -4.42 19.31
C ILE A 200 6.31 -5.58 19.80
N PRO A 201 5.79 -6.53 20.61
CA PRO A 201 6.54 -7.71 21.02
C PRO A 201 7.15 -8.48 19.85
N GLY A 202 8.42 -8.85 19.95
CA GLY A 202 9.14 -9.58 18.91
C GLY A 202 9.62 -8.73 17.72
N VAL A 203 9.43 -7.40 17.77
CA VAL A 203 9.94 -6.47 16.76
C VAL A 203 11.20 -5.76 17.25
N THR A 204 12.22 -5.72 16.41
CA THR A 204 13.43 -4.90 16.59
C THR A 204 13.60 -3.96 15.41
N VAL A 205 14.16 -2.77 15.64
CA VAL A 205 14.41 -1.76 14.61
C VAL A 205 15.84 -1.25 14.75
N GLU A 206 16.59 -1.40 13.67
CA GLU A 206 17.92 -0.80 13.51
C GLU A 206 17.80 0.38 12.53
N ILE A 207 18.37 1.53 12.87
CA ILE A 207 18.51 2.68 11.96
C ILE A 207 20.00 2.84 11.67
N TRP A 208 20.36 2.78 10.40
CA TRP A 208 21.72 2.99 9.92
C TRP A 208 21.84 4.42 9.37
N ASP A 209 22.75 5.16 9.95
CA ASP A 209 23.17 6.49 9.49
C ASP A 209 24.23 6.37 8.39
N GLU A 210 24.73 7.50 7.90
CA GLU A 210 25.70 7.59 6.82
C GLU A 210 27.00 6.85 7.17
N LYS A 211 27.42 6.90 8.44
CA LYS A 211 28.64 6.19 8.91
C LYS A 211 28.45 4.68 8.86
N LYS A 212 27.30 4.20 9.31
CA LYS A 212 26.96 2.79 9.29
C LYS A 212 26.76 2.29 7.85
N LEU A 213 26.09 3.08 7.00
CA LEU A 213 25.91 2.78 5.58
C LEU A 213 27.27 2.64 4.85
N ALA A 214 28.21 3.54 5.11
CA ALA A 214 29.56 3.45 4.56
C ALA A 214 30.31 2.20 5.04
N LYS A 215 30.25 1.90 6.33
CA LYS A 215 30.84 0.69 6.91
C LYS A 215 30.28 -0.58 6.28
N GLU A 216 28.99 -0.63 6.06
CA GLU A 216 28.26 -1.76 5.49
C GLU A 216 28.27 -1.76 3.95
N LYS A 217 28.96 -0.80 3.31
CA LYS A 217 29.07 -0.64 1.85
C LYS A 217 27.71 -0.55 1.14
N CYS A 218 26.75 0.18 1.74
CA CYS A 218 25.47 0.53 1.10
C CYS A 218 25.69 1.76 0.21
N THR A 219 26.44 1.56 -0.86
CA THR A 219 26.95 2.65 -1.71
C THR A 219 25.88 3.24 -2.61
N GLY A 220 24.86 2.48 -3.00
CA GLY A 220 23.71 3.00 -3.75
C GLY A 220 22.91 4.03 -2.96
N ILE A 221 22.59 3.72 -1.69
CA ILE A 221 21.86 4.64 -0.81
C ILE A 221 22.70 5.90 -0.54
N LEU A 222 24.00 5.75 -0.29
CA LEU A 222 24.91 6.87 -0.07
C LEU A 222 25.02 7.76 -1.32
N SER A 223 25.21 7.15 -2.48
CA SER A 223 25.37 7.85 -3.74
C SER A 223 24.15 8.71 -4.09
N VAL A 224 22.96 8.17 -3.93
CA VAL A 224 21.71 8.92 -4.17
C VAL A 224 21.54 10.04 -3.15
N GLY A 225 21.83 9.79 -1.87
CA GLY A 225 21.61 10.75 -0.78
C GLY A 225 22.65 11.83 -0.63
N GLN A 226 23.85 11.71 -1.25
CA GLN A 226 24.97 12.63 -1.01
C GLN A 226 24.74 14.05 -1.54
N GLY A 227 23.77 14.24 -2.44
CA GLY A 227 23.38 15.56 -2.95
C GLY A 227 22.52 16.37 -1.98
N SER A 228 21.92 15.72 -0.99
CA SER A 228 21.07 16.38 0.01
C SER A 228 21.86 16.76 1.26
N VAL A 229 21.46 17.86 1.90
CA VAL A 229 21.91 18.21 3.27
C VAL A 229 21.27 17.32 4.33
N ARG A 230 20.30 16.50 3.96
CA ARG A 230 19.56 15.56 4.81
C ARG A 230 20.02 14.14 4.53
N GLY A 231 21.02 13.69 5.28
CA GLY A 231 21.70 12.41 5.04
C GLY A 231 20.77 11.21 4.96
N PRO A 232 21.10 10.23 4.10
CA PRO A 232 20.29 9.04 3.89
C PRO A 232 20.23 8.13 5.12
N ARG A 233 19.27 7.21 5.13
CA ARG A 233 19.08 6.21 6.18
C ARG A 233 18.72 4.86 5.57
N LEU A 234 19.11 3.78 6.26
CA LEU A 234 18.49 2.48 6.08
C LEU A 234 17.82 2.09 7.38
N VAL A 235 16.57 1.67 7.32
CA VAL A 235 15.86 1.12 8.47
C VAL A 235 15.61 -0.35 8.25
N LYS A 236 16.15 -1.18 9.18
CA LYS A 236 15.92 -2.61 9.19
C LYS A 236 14.94 -2.94 10.30
N ILE A 237 13.78 -3.46 9.96
CA ILE A 237 12.73 -3.90 10.87
C ILE A 237 12.73 -5.42 10.85
N THR A 238 12.88 -6.06 12.01
CA THR A 238 12.81 -7.52 12.13
C THR A 238 11.73 -7.92 13.10
N TYR A 239 10.78 -8.73 12.62
CA TYR A 239 9.82 -9.44 13.46
C TYR A 239 10.18 -10.93 13.47
N SER A 240 10.34 -11.51 14.67
CA SER A 240 10.67 -12.91 14.85
C SER A 240 9.70 -13.55 15.86
N PRO A 241 8.67 -14.28 15.39
CA PRO A 241 7.82 -15.08 16.27
C PRO A 241 8.61 -16.30 16.78
N ALA A 242 8.13 -16.92 17.86
CA ALA A 242 8.83 -18.03 18.51
C ALA A 242 9.08 -19.26 17.60
N LYS A 243 8.16 -19.54 16.67
CA LYS A 243 8.23 -20.66 15.72
C LYS A 243 7.83 -20.20 14.32
N PRO A 244 8.70 -19.49 13.60
CA PRO A 244 8.38 -19.02 12.25
C PRO A 244 8.28 -20.21 11.28
N LYS A 245 7.25 -20.19 10.43
CA LYS A 245 7.06 -21.18 9.36
C LYS A 245 7.81 -20.83 8.09
N ALA A 246 8.11 -19.56 7.90
CA ALA A 246 8.83 -19.02 6.75
C ALA A 246 9.51 -17.71 7.12
N HIS A 247 10.47 -17.27 6.30
CA HIS A 247 11.13 -15.97 6.39
C HIS A 247 10.82 -15.14 5.13
N LEU A 248 10.13 -14.04 5.29
CA LEU A 248 9.84 -13.07 4.25
C LEU A 248 10.79 -11.87 4.40
N ALA A 249 11.52 -11.52 3.35
CA ALA A 249 12.26 -10.26 3.27
C ALA A 249 11.51 -9.26 2.39
N LEU A 250 11.35 -8.04 2.90
CA LEU A 250 10.70 -6.93 2.20
C LEU A 250 11.73 -5.82 1.97
N VAL A 251 11.78 -5.24 0.78
CA VAL A 251 12.68 -4.14 0.44
C VAL A 251 11.85 -3.01 -0.15
N GLY A 252 11.96 -1.80 0.40
CA GLY A 252 11.15 -0.66 -0.04
C GLY A 252 11.97 0.53 -0.50
N LYS A 253 11.64 1.06 -1.68
CA LYS A 253 12.14 2.36 -2.16
C LYS A 253 11.64 3.48 -1.25
N GLY A 254 12.57 4.30 -0.75
CA GLY A 254 12.30 5.35 0.22
C GLY A 254 12.86 6.72 -0.19
N ILE A 255 12.61 7.17 -1.41
CA ILE A 255 13.07 8.49 -1.85
C ILE A 255 12.09 9.54 -1.34
N THR A 256 12.46 10.21 -0.25
CA THR A 256 11.56 11.16 0.45
C THR A 256 11.23 12.40 -0.36
N PHE A 257 12.08 12.76 -1.29
CA PHE A 257 11.81 13.71 -2.36
C PHE A 257 12.73 13.44 -3.54
N ASP A 258 12.19 13.42 -4.76
CA ASP A 258 12.93 13.11 -5.98
C ASP A 258 12.89 14.28 -6.97
N THR A 259 14.01 14.98 -7.11
CA THR A 259 14.19 16.01 -8.14
C THR A 259 14.74 15.45 -9.45
N GLY A 260 15.17 14.17 -9.45
CA GLY A 260 15.99 13.57 -10.51
C GLY A 260 17.50 13.77 -10.30
N GLY A 261 17.93 14.52 -9.30
CA GLY A 261 19.34 14.86 -9.09
C GLY A 261 19.89 15.76 -10.20
N ILE A 262 21.10 15.48 -10.70
CA ILE A 262 21.72 16.24 -11.82
C ILE A 262 20.91 16.02 -13.13
N SER A 263 20.33 14.86 -13.35
CA SER A 263 19.36 14.60 -14.42
C SER A 263 17.98 15.17 -14.02
N LEU A 264 17.92 16.49 -13.86
CA LEU A 264 16.80 17.20 -13.25
C LEU A 264 15.49 17.00 -14.02
N LYS A 265 14.43 16.63 -13.29
CA LYS A 265 13.09 16.50 -13.86
C LYS A 265 12.53 17.85 -14.34
N PRO A 266 11.70 17.89 -15.40
CA PRO A 266 10.91 19.07 -15.72
C PRO A 266 10.03 19.50 -14.53
N SER A 267 9.80 20.80 -14.35
CA SER A 267 9.09 21.36 -13.18
C SER A 267 7.74 20.72 -12.89
N ASN A 268 6.96 20.39 -13.93
CA ASN A 268 5.67 19.72 -13.80
C ASN A 268 5.79 18.26 -13.34
N ALA A 269 6.94 17.62 -13.56
CA ALA A 269 7.19 16.25 -13.12
C ALA A 269 7.77 16.16 -11.70
N ILE A 270 8.30 17.27 -11.15
CA ILE A 270 8.76 17.33 -9.76
C ILE A 270 7.59 17.44 -8.78
N LEU A 271 6.51 18.09 -9.20
CA LEU A 271 5.34 18.25 -8.34
C LEU A 271 4.74 16.87 -7.98
N GLY A 272 4.60 16.64 -6.69
CA GLY A 272 4.09 15.36 -6.18
C GLY A 272 5.17 14.35 -5.81
N MET A 273 6.46 14.54 -6.19
CA MET A 273 7.55 13.58 -5.94
C MET A 273 7.86 13.30 -4.46
N LYS A 274 7.08 13.84 -3.53
CA LYS A 274 7.05 13.44 -2.12
C LYS A 274 6.53 12.01 -1.92
N TYR A 275 5.78 11.46 -2.88
CA TYR A 275 5.24 10.10 -2.81
C TYR A 275 6.26 9.01 -3.14
N ASP A 276 7.45 9.37 -3.61
CA ASP A 276 8.45 8.44 -4.12
C ASP A 276 9.12 7.56 -3.03
N MET A 277 8.65 7.69 -1.82
CA MET A 277 8.98 6.86 -0.66
C MET A 277 7.88 5.88 -0.25
N ALA A 278 6.82 5.78 -1.05
CA ALA A 278 5.67 4.93 -0.73
C ALA A 278 6.05 3.44 -0.59
N GLY A 279 7.05 2.97 -1.33
CA GLY A 279 7.58 1.60 -1.20
C GLY A 279 8.09 1.30 0.20
N ALA A 280 8.95 2.18 0.74
CA ALA A 280 9.49 2.03 2.09
C ALA A 280 8.38 2.15 3.15
N ALA A 281 7.42 3.07 2.98
CA ALA A 281 6.27 3.19 3.87
C ALA A 281 5.43 1.91 3.88
N THR A 282 5.15 1.34 2.71
CA THR A 282 4.36 0.12 2.56
C THR A 282 5.03 -1.09 3.22
N VAL A 283 6.32 -1.34 2.94
CA VAL A 283 7.00 -2.51 3.53
C VAL A 283 7.15 -2.39 5.05
N ALA A 284 7.34 -1.17 5.57
CA ALA A 284 7.39 -0.94 7.00
C ALA A 284 6.05 -1.26 7.67
N GLN A 285 4.96 -0.68 7.16
CA GLN A 285 3.63 -0.88 7.75
C GLN A 285 3.13 -2.32 7.57
N ALA A 286 3.47 -2.99 6.47
CA ALA A 286 3.20 -4.41 6.27
C ALA A 286 3.91 -5.27 7.33
N ALA A 287 5.20 -5.05 7.56
CA ALA A 287 5.96 -5.76 8.59
C ALA A 287 5.38 -5.55 10.00
N LEU A 288 5.02 -4.30 10.34
CA LEU A 288 4.40 -3.97 11.62
C LEU A 288 2.98 -4.57 11.76
N ALA A 289 2.20 -4.61 10.69
CA ALA A 289 0.87 -5.25 10.68
C ALA A 289 0.98 -6.76 10.88
N ILE A 290 1.90 -7.45 10.21
CA ILE A 290 2.19 -8.87 10.39
C ILE A 290 2.54 -9.16 11.86
N ALA A 291 3.38 -8.32 12.46
CA ALA A 291 3.77 -8.46 13.86
C ALA A 291 2.60 -8.21 14.82
N LYS A 292 1.77 -7.17 14.60
CA LYS A 292 0.58 -6.88 15.42
C LYS A 292 -0.44 -8.01 15.36
N LEU A 293 -0.57 -8.67 14.21
CA LEU A 293 -1.44 -9.83 14.03
C LEU A 293 -0.85 -11.13 14.57
N GLY A 294 0.40 -11.12 15.03
CA GLY A 294 1.07 -12.30 15.57
C GLY A 294 1.23 -13.44 14.56
N LEU A 295 1.35 -13.13 13.27
CA LEU A 295 1.44 -14.16 12.23
C LEU A 295 2.71 -14.99 12.38
N PRO A 296 2.67 -16.32 12.14
CA PRO A 296 3.80 -17.21 12.33
C PRO A 296 4.81 -17.14 11.18
N ILE A 297 5.21 -15.94 10.79
CA ILE A 297 6.15 -15.65 9.71
C ILE A 297 7.22 -14.70 10.24
N LYS A 298 8.49 -15.06 10.10
CA LYS A 298 9.58 -14.11 10.31
C LYS A 298 9.58 -13.09 9.18
N VAL A 299 9.66 -11.82 9.52
CA VAL A 299 9.75 -10.74 8.52
C VAL A 299 10.98 -9.89 8.79
N THR A 300 11.75 -9.61 7.72
CA THR A 300 12.77 -8.57 7.76
C THR A 300 12.49 -7.56 6.67
N ALA A 301 12.18 -6.33 7.05
CA ALA A 301 11.92 -5.25 6.11
C ALA A 301 13.08 -4.25 6.10
N PHE A 302 13.51 -3.85 4.90
CA PHE A 302 14.54 -2.86 4.64
C PHE A 302 13.90 -1.65 3.98
N MET A 303 13.96 -0.49 4.63
CA MET A 303 13.58 0.78 4.06
C MET A 303 14.85 1.47 3.57
N CYS A 304 15.03 1.61 2.25
CA CYS A 304 16.18 2.24 1.62
C CYS A 304 15.87 3.71 1.38
N ILE A 305 16.28 4.58 2.31
CA ILE A 305 15.77 5.96 2.39
C ILE A 305 16.85 6.97 1.99
N ALA A 306 16.55 7.83 1.01
CA ALA A 306 17.39 8.93 0.58
C ALA A 306 16.53 10.13 0.11
N GLU A 307 17.13 11.27 -0.08
CA GLU A 307 16.55 12.43 -0.76
C GLU A 307 17.42 12.74 -1.98
N ASN A 308 16.85 12.68 -3.18
CA ASN A 308 17.59 12.86 -4.44
C ASN A 308 17.55 14.32 -4.86
N MET A 309 18.65 15.05 -4.59
CA MET A 309 18.77 16.49 -4.78
C MET A 309 19.98 16.87 -5.66
N PRO A 310 19.86 17.89 -6.51
CA PRO A 310 21.00 18.45 -7.23
C PRO A 310 21.83 19.32 -6.28
N SER A 311 23.14 19.13 -6.29
CA SER A 311 24.09 19.98 -5.56
C SER A 311 25.52 19.78 -6.08
N GLY A 312 26.48 20.53 -5.53
CA GLY A 312 27.90 20.35 -5.85
C GLY A 312 28.48 19.00 -5.38
N SER A 313 27.78 18.27 -4.48
CA SER A 313 28.18 16.95 -4.00
C SER A 313 27.34 15.80 -4.60
N ALA A 314 26.35 16.10 -5.44
CA ALA A 314 25.47 15.08 -6.01
C ALA A 314 26.21 14.14 -6.95
N THR A 315 25.74 12.91 -7.02
CA THR A 315 26.17 11.90 -8.01
C THR A 315 25.90 12.43 -9.42
N ARG A 316 26.86 12.19 -10.31
CA ARG A 316 26.84 12.70 -11.70
C ARG A 316 26.63 11.56 -12.69
N PRO A 317 26.06 11.82 -13.84
CA PRO A 317 26.20 10.89 -14.97
C PRO A 317 27.69 10.56 -15.23
N ASN A 318 27.97 9.28 -15.51
CA ASN A 318 29.27 8.63 -15.63
C ASN A 318 30.03 8.36 -14.32
N ASP A 319 29.49 8.70 -13.15
CA ASP A 319 30.06 8.16 -11.90
C ASP A 319 29.80 6.64 -11.84
N VAL A 320 30.76 5.90 -11.29
CA VAL A 320 30.65 4.44 -11.10
C VAL A 320 30.49 4.12 -9.63
N ILE A 321 29.48 3.33 -9.31
CA ILE A 321 29.18 2.86 -7.95
C ILE A 321 29.55 1.39 -7.85
N THR A 322 30.35 1.00 -6.84
CA THR A 322 30.62 -0.41 -6.52
C THR A 322 29.81 -0.81 -5.29
N PHE A 323 28.94 -1.79 -5.45
CA PHE A 323 28.06 -2.29 -4.40
C PHE A 323 28.74 -3.31 -3.47
N ARG A 324 28.12 -3.61 -2.33
CA ARG A 324 28.60 -4.52 -1.31
C ARG A 324 28.94 -5.92 -1.86
N ASN A 325 28.22 -6.42 -2.83
CA ASN A 325 28.47 -7.71 -3.48
C ASN A 325 29.58 -7.68 -4.54
N GLY A 326 30.22 -6.53 -4.74
CA GLY A 326 31.30 -6.33 -5.69
C GLY A 326 30.85 -5.89 -7.08
N LYS A 327 29.56 -5.95 -7.42
CA LYS A 327 29.05 -5.45 -8.72
C LYS A 327 29.23 -3.94 -8.82
N SER A 328 29.61 -3.48 -10.01
CA SER A 328 29.75 -2.07 -10.35
C SER A 328 28.65 -1.59 -11.29
N VAL A 329 28.20 -0.37 -11.11
CA VAL A 329 27.16 0.27 -11.92
C VAL A 329 27.61 1.67 -12.34
N GLU A 330 27.60 1.91 -13.64
CA GLU A 330 27.74 3.23 -14.20
C GLU A 330 26.39 3.96 -14.09
N VAL A 331 26.38 5.13 -13.48
CA VAL A 331 25.21 5.99 -13.39
C VAL A 331 25.07 6.76 -14.70
N THR A 332 24.18 6.38 -15.56
CA THR A 332 23.89 7.07 -16.82
C THR A 332 22.75 8.07 -16.68
N ASN A 333 21.93 7.91 -15.64
CA ASN A 333 20.79 8.79 -15.33
C ASN A 333 20.57 8.84 -13.81
N THR A 334 20.74 10.00 -13.20
CA THR A 334 20.52 10.18 -11.76
C THR A 334 19.05 10.20 -11.37
N ASP A 335 18.11 10.25 -12.33
CA ASP A 335 16.65 10.07 -12.14
C ASP A 335 16.23 8.59 -12.20
N ALA A 336 17.18 7.68 -12.31
CA ALA A 336 17.01 6.24 -12.12
C ALA A 336 17.65 5.77 -10.79
N GLU A 337 17.43 6.54 -9.73
CA GLU A 337 18.00 6.42 -8.40
C GLU A 337 17.35 5.34 -7.56
N GLY A 338 16.03 5.11 -7.75
CA GLY A 338 15.26 4.16 -6.95
C GLY A 338 15.82 2.74 -7.03
N ARG A 339 16.27 2.32 -8.20
CA ARG A 339 16.90 1.01 -8.37
C ARG A 339 18.28 0.90 -7.72
N LEU A 340 19.00 2.01 -7.56
CA LEU A 340 20.29 2.05 -6.87
C LEU A 340 20.11 1.84 -5.36
N VAL A 341 19.15 2.53 -4.74
CA VAL A 341 18.87 2.32 -3.32
C VAL A 341 18.29 0.94 -3.03
N LEU A 342 17.46 0.41 -3.94
CA LEU A 342 16.91 -0.94 -3.82
C LEU A 342 17.98 -2.02 -3.95
N ALA A 343 19.00 -1.82 -4.80
CA ALA A 343 20.09 -2.76 -4.96
C ALA A 343 20.80 -3.08 -3.63
N ASP A 344 21.09 -2.06 -2.80
CA ASP A 344 21.64 -2.27 -1.45
C ASP A 344 20.70 -3.10 -0.58
N GLY A 345 19.40 -2.79 -0.60
CA GLY A 345 18.40 -3.52 0.16
C GLY A 345 18.25 -4.97 -0.29
N LEU A 346 18.28 -5.24 -1.60
CA LEU A 346 18.20 -6.58 -2.19
C LEU A 346 19.43 -7.43 -1.83
N ILE A 347 20.63 -6.84 -1.83
CA ILE A 347 21.86 -7.53 -1.40
C ILE A 347 21.73 -7.94 0.07
N LEU A 348 21.36 -6.99 0.96
CA LEU A 348 21.20 -7.25 2.39
C LEU A 348 20.08 -8.27 2.67
N ALA A 349 18.98 -8.22 1.95
CA ALA A 349 17.90 -9.19 2.04
C ALA A 349 18.37 -10.59 1.61
N SER A 350 19.14 -10.66 0.52
CA SER A 350 19.66 -11.92 -0.01
C SER A 350 20.67 -12.61 0.93
N GLU A 351 21.46 -11.83 1.67
CA GLU A 351 22.39 -12.35 2.68
C GLU A 351 21.68 -13.09 3.82
N LEU A 352 20.40 -12.78 4.07
CA LEU A 352 19.57 -13.46 5.08
C LEU A 352 19.03 -14.81 4.62
N LYS A 353 19.14 -15.14 3.33
CA LYS A 353 18.60 -16.37 2.71
C LYS A 353 17.12 -16.61 3.08
N PRO A 354 16.23 -15.65 2.83
CA PRO A 354 14.80 -15.81 3.10
C PRO A 354 14.15 -16.78 2.10
N ASP A 355 12.95 -17.26 2.42
CA ASP A 355 12.15 -18.08 1.52
C ASP A 355 11.59 -17.28 0.33
N LEU A 356 11.37 -15.97 0.55
CA LEU A 356 10.86 -15.04 -0.46
C LEU A 356 11.38 -13.63 -0.19
N ILE A 357 11.81 -12.94 -1.25
CA ILE A 357 12.12 -11.51 -1.25
C ILE A 357 11.06 -10.79 -2.08
N ILE A 358 10.49 -9.72 -1.55
CA ILE A 358 9.60 -8.85 -2.30
C ILE A 358 10.15 -7.43 -2.19
N ASP A 359 10.41 -6.78 -3.31
CA ASP A 359 10.66 -5.36 -3.30
C ASP A 359 9.46 -4.57 -3.85
N VAL A 360 9.30 -3.36 -3.31
CA VAL A 360 8.14 -2.50 -3.57
C VAL A 360 8.64 -1.09 -3.86
N ALA A 361 8.29 -0.58 -5.03
CA ALA A 361 8.80 0.73 -5.45
C ALA A 361 7.84 1.49 -6.39
N THR A 362 7.87 2.80 -6.27
CA THR A 362 7.41 3.75 -7.28
C THR A 362 8.54 3.92 -8.29
N LEU A 363 8.79 2.86 -9.10
CA LEU A 363 10.07 2.77 -9.80
C LEU A 363 10.08 3.47 -11.13
N THR A 364 9.04 3.28 -11.96
CA THR A 364 9.12 3.73 -13.35
C THR A 364 7.87 4.48 -13.82
N GLY A 365 8.09 5.60 -14.49
CA GLY A 365 7.00 6.24 -15.25
C GLY A 365 6.46 5.34 -16.37
N ALA A 366 7.27 4.41 -16.88
CA ALA A 366 6.86 3.44 -17.90
C ALA A 366 5.75 2.50 -17.39
N ALA A 367 5.76 2.09 -16.13
CA ALA A 367 4.67 1.32 -15.53
C ALA A 367 3.35 2.10 -15.60
N ARG A 368 3.36 3.39 -15.28
CA ARG A 368 2.19 4.25 -15.35
C ARG A 368 1.64 4.40 -16.77
N VAL A 369 2.52 4.52 -17.75
CA VAL A 369 2.15 4.58 -19.17
C VAL A 369 1.52 3.28 -19.64
N ALA A 370 2.07 2.12 -19.20
CA ALA A 370 1.61 0.81 -19.62
C ALA A 370 0.31 0.36 -18.93
N LEU A 371 0.18 0.62 -17.62
CA LEU A 371 -0.85 0.02 -16.76
C LEU A 371 -1.87 1.03 -16.19
N GLY A 372 -1.70 2.32 -16.48
CA GLY A 372 -2.57 3.38 -15.96
C GLY A 372 -2.33 3.65 -14.47
N ASN A 373 -3.37 4.04 -13.73
CA ASN A 373 -3.24 4.52 -12.35
C ASN A 373 -3.76 3.53 -11.28
N ARG A 374 -4.05 2.28 -11.64
CA ARG A 374 -4.66 1.32 -10.72
C ARG A 374 -3.92 -0.02 -10.62
N TYR A 375 -3.34 -0.49 -11.72
CA TYR A 375 -2.65 -1.77 -11.74
C TYR A 375 -1.19 -1.61 -11.32
N THR A 376 -0.72 -2.46 -10.43
CA THR A 376 0.69 -2.59 -10.08
C THR A 376 1.37 -3.57 -11.03
N GLY A 377 2.52 -3.20 -11.57
CA GLY A 377 3.35 -4.12 -12.35
C GLY A 377 4.02 -5.13 -11.43
N LEU A 378 3.80 -6.42 -11.68
CA LEU A 378 4.42 -7.53 -10.97
C LEU A 378 5.43 -8.22 -11.86
N MET A 379 6.67 -8.33 -11.42
CA MET A 379 7.75 -9.08 -12.11
C MET A 379 8.44 -10.01 -11.10
N GLY A 380 9.03 -11.10 -11.56
CA GLY A 380 9.77 -11.98 -10.66
C GLY A 380 9.84 -13.42 -11.14
N ASP A 381 10.29 -14.29 -10.25
CA ASP A 381 10.32 -15.72 -10.50
C ASP A 381 8.91 -16.30 -10.44
N ASP A 382 8.61 -17.31 -11.23
CA ASP A 382 7.27 -17.90 -11.38
C ASP A 382 6.61 -18.26 -10.03
N LYS A 383 7.38 -18.83 -9.10
CA LYS A 383 6.89 -19.19 -7.77
C LYS A 383 6.49 -17.96 -6.95
N ALA A 384 7.30 -16.91 -6.99
CA ALA A 384 7.02 -15.66 -6.29
C ALA A 384 5.82 -14.94 -6.90
N VAL A 385 5.74 -14.89 -8.22
CA VAL A 385 4.62 -14.32 -8.97
C VAL A 385 3.31 -15.03 -8.61
N ALA A 386 3.26 -16.36 -8.67
CA ALA A 386 2.05 -17.12 -8.34
C ALA A 386 1.55 -16.89 -6.90
N ILE A 387 2.47 -16.70 -5.94
CA ILE A 387 2.12 -16.36 -4.54
C ILE A 387 1.47 -14.97 -4.49
N LEU A 388 2.03 -13.98 -5.20
CA LEU A 388 1.54 -12.61 -5.18
C LEU A 388 0.23 -12.45 -5.96
N GLU A 389 0.05 -13.12 -7.09
CA GLU A 389 -1.23 -13.13 -7.82
C GLU A 389 -2.36 -13.68 -6.94
N LYS A 390 -2.13 -14.79 -6.24
CA LYS A 390 -3.09 -15.35 -5.29
C LYS A 390 -3.38 -14.39 -4.12
N ALA A 391 -2.37 -13.70 -3.62
CA ALA A 391 -2.54 -12.70 -2.56
C ALA A 391 -3.34 -11.49 -3.07
N ALA A 392 -3.10 -11.06 -4.31
CA ALA A 392 -3.82 -9.99 -4.98
C ALA A 392 -5.31 -10.31 -5.15
N ASP A 393 -5.64 -11.52 -5.63
CA ASP A 393 -7.03 -11.99 -5.74
C ASP A 393 -7.75 -11.95 -4.38
N THR A 394 -7.07 -12.35 -3.31
CA THR A 394 -7.67 -12.36 -1.96
C THR A 394 -7.82 -10.95 -1.40
N SER A 395 -6.84 -10.07 -1.61
CA SER A 395 -6.86 -8.70 -1.11
C SER A 395 -7.71 -7.76 -1.97
N GLY A 396 -7.97 -8.11 -3.23
CA GLY A 396 -8.61 -7.24 -4.21
C GLY A 396 -7.66 -6.20 -4.82
N GLU A 397 -6.35 -6.33 -4.58
CA GLU A 397 -5.33 -5.50 -5.21
C GLU A 397 -5.18 -5.88 -6.70
N LEU A 398 -5.03 -4.87 -7.55
CA LEU A 398 -4.90 -5.07 -8.97
C LEU A 398 -3.42 -5.17 -9.35
N VAL A 399 -2.99 -6.36 -9.73
CA VAL A 399 -1.63 -6.59 -10.25
C VAL A 399 -1.69 -7.09 -11.69
N TRP A 400 -0.61 -6.86 -12.44
CA TRP A 400 -0.44 -7.40 -13.76
C TRP A 400 0.96 -7.96 -13.92
N HIS A 401 1.06 -9.26 -14.23
CA HIS A 401 2.35 -9.92 -14.42
C HIS A 401 3.00 -9.47 -15.72
N MET A 402 4.22 -8.94 -15.60
CA MET A 402 5.05 -8.44 -16.68
C MET A 402 6.28 -9.36 -16.86
N PRO A 403 6.71 -9.63 -18.10
CA PRO A 403 7.83 -10.54 -18.33
C PRO A 403 9.17 -9.97 -17.83
N LEU A 404 10.06 -10.85 -17.40
CA LEU A 404 11.49 -10.56 -17.27
C LEU A 404 12.15 -10.87 -18.65
N ALA A 405 12.11 -9.91 -19.56
CA ALA A 405 12.60 -10.02 -20.92
C ALA A 405 14.13 -9.97 -20.98
N GLU A 406 14.81 -11.11 -20.80
CA GLU A 406 16.26 -11.21 -20.61
C GLU A 406 17.09 -10.60 -21.75
N GLU A 407 16.58 -10.61 -22.95
CA GLU A 407 17.21 -9.96 -24.10
C GLU A 407 17.42 -8.45 -23.92
N LEU A 408 16.67 -7.82 -23.02
CA LEU A 408 16.83 -6.40 -22.70
C LEU A 408 18.01 -6.12 -21.75
N LEU A 409 18.64 -7.12 -21.15
CA LEU A 409 19.85 -6.95 -20.33
C LEU A 409 21.00 -6.33 -21.12
N GLU A 410 21.11 -6.66 -22.42
CA GLU A 410 22.11 -6.04 -23.31
C GLU A 410 22.02 -4.51 -23.36
N LEU A 411 20.83 -3.96 -23.08
CA LEU A 411 20.57 -2.51 -23.11
C LEU A 411 21.14 -1.75 -21.91
N ILE A 412 21.54 -2.47 -20.86
CA ILE A 412 22.13 -1.90 -19.64
C ILE A 412 23.53 -2.43 -19.37
N LYS A 413 24.20 -3.02 -20.36
CA LYS A 413 25.64 -3.28 -20.29
C LYS A 413 26.43 -1.99 -20.39
N SER A 414 27.46 -1.85 -19.57
CA SER A 414 28.38 -0.71 -19.58
C SER A 414 29.71 -1.11 -20.19
N ASP A 415 30.40 -0.17 -20.82
CA ASP A 415 31.76 -0.36 -21.33
C ASP A 415 32.83 -0.24 -20.20
N ILE A 416 32.46 0.35 -19.05
CA ILE A 416 33.38 0.67 -17.95
C ILE A 416 32.98 0.06 -16.60
N ALA A 417 31.77 -0.52 -16.50
CA ALA A 417 31.24 -1.16 -15.31
C ALA A 417 30.49 -2.44 -15.69
N ASP A 418 29.99 -3.21 -14.70
CA ASP A 418 29.20 -4.40 -15.01
C ASP A 418 27.85 -4.06 -15.65
N LEU A 419 27.24 -2.95 -15.20
CA LEU A 419 25.91 -2.52 -15.65
C LEU A 419 25.85 -0.98 -15.74
N MET A 420 24.88 -0.49 -16.51
CA MET A 420 24.35 0.88 -16.42
C MET A 420 23.07 0.88 -15.58
N ASN A 421 22.82 1.96 -14.82
CA ASN A 421 21.56 2.07 -14.08
C ASN A 421 20.36 2.37 -14.97
N SER A 422 20.57 2.90 -16.16
CA SER A 422 19.52 3.23 -17.12
C SER A 422 20.00 3.12 -18.55
N ARG A 423 19.09 2.74 -19.45
CA ARG A 423 19.36 2.77 -20.89
C ARG A 423 19.47 4.21 -21.38
N VAL A 424 20.49 4.49 -22.19
CA VAL A 424 20.69 5.81 -22.81
C VAL A 424 19.85 5.93 -24.10
N GLY A 425 19.20 7.07 -24.28
CA GLY A 425 18.61 7.49 -25.57
C GLY A 425 17.27 6.87 -25.97
N ASN A 426 16.79 5.81 -25.31
CA ASN A 426 15.49 5.20 -25.63
C ASN A 426 14.75 4.72 -24.38
N PRO A 427 13.57 5.27 -24.07
CA PRO A 427 12.81 4.90 -22.86
C PRO A 427 11.97 3.61 -23.02
N SER A 428 11.93 2.97 -24.20
CA SER A 428 11.12 1.79 -24.46
C SER A 428 11.48 0.64 -23.53
N GLY A 429 10.49 -0.04 -22.99
CA GLY A 429 10.70 -1.15 -22.06
C GLY A 429 11.22 -0.76 -20.69
N GLY A 430 11.13 0.52 -20.29
CA GLY A 430 11.73 1.05 -19.07
C GLY A 430 11.35 0.31 -17.80
N MET A 431 10.10 -0.18 -17.69
CA MET A 431 9.66 -1.00 -16.55
C MET A 431 10.38 -2.35 -16.53
N LEU A 432 10.48 -3.03 -17.68
CA LEU A 432 11.14 -4.33 -17.81
C LEU A 432 12.64 -4.23 -17.51
N VAL A 433 13.28 -3.19 -18.03
CA VAL A 433 14.70 -2.87 -17.75
C VAL A 433 14.90 -2.61 -16.27
N GLY A 434 13.97 -1.93 -15.60
CA GLY A 434 14.00 -1.71 -14.15
C GLY A 434 13.99 -3.00 -13.37
N GLY A 435 13.07 -3.92 -13.68
CA GLY A 435 12.99 -5.24 -13.04
C GLY A 435 14.22 -6.10 -13.30
N LEU A 436 14.72 -6.12 -14.54
CA LEU A 436 15.96 -6.84 -14.88
C LEU A 436 17.18 -6.31 -14.12
N PHE A 437 17.32 -4.98 -14.01
CA PHE A 437 18.37 -4.38 -13.20
C PHE A 437 18.31 -4.87 -11.76
N LEU A 438 17.13 -4.83 -11.12
CA LEU A 438 16.95 -5.25 -9.74
C LEU A 438 17.27 -6.73 -9.53
N ARG A 439 16.87 -7.60 -10.48
CA ARG A 439 17.17 -9.03 -10.44
C ARG A 439 18.69 -9.31 -10.34
N GLU A 440 19.53 -8.48 -10.93
CA GLU A 440 20.98 -8.61 -10.88
C GLU A 440 21.56 -8.47 -9.46
N PHE A 441 20.80 -7.88 -8.53
CA PHE A 441 21.19 -7.72 -7.13
C PHE A 441 20.53 -8.72 -6.18
N VAL A 442 19.68 -9.61 -6.70
CA VAL A 442 19.15 -10.76 -5.97
C VAL A 442 20.21 -11.85 -5.90
N GLY A 443 20.53 -12.28 -4.69
CA GLY A 443 21.59 -13.28 -4.46
C GLY A 443 21.19 -14.69 -4.88
N LEU A 444 22.21 -15.55 -5.05
CA LEU A 444 22.01 -16.95 -5.37
C LEU A 444 21.47 -17.73 -4.16
N ALA A 445 20.65 -18.73 -4.40
CA ALA A 445 20.10 -19.61 -3.36
C ALA A 445 21.21 -20.42 -2.66
N SER A 446 22.23 -20.82 -3.39
CA SER A 446 23.42 -21.51 -2.85
C SER A 446 24.72 -20.95 -3.43
N ALA A 447 25.83 -21.11 -2.71
CA ALA A 447 27.15 -20.61 -3.12
C ALA A 447 27.71 -21.27 -4.40
N LYS A 448 27.23 -22.46 -4.76
CA LYS A 448 27.68 -23.23 -5.94
C LYS A 448 26.61 -23.36 -7.02
N GLY A 449 25.42 -22.82 -6.77
CA GLY A 449 24.28 -22.86 -7.72
C GLY A 449 24.23 -21.64 -8.62
N THR A 450 23.42 -21.74 -9.66
CA THR A 450 23.07 -20.63 -10.55
C THR A 450 21.68 -20.08 -10.25
N GLU A 451 20.88 -20.82 -9.47
CA GLU A 451 19.52 -20.43 -9.11
C GLU A 451 19.53 -19.26 -8.12
N ARG A 452 18.76 -18.23 -8.40
CA ARG A 452 18.57 -17.09 -7.51
C ARG A 452 17.57 -17.43 -6.40
N LEU A 453 17.58 -16.64 -5.33
CA LEU A 453 16.52 -16.67 -4.32
C LEU A 453 15.18 -16.29 -4.95
N ASN A 454 14.08 -16.87 -4.46
CA ASN A 454 12.73 -16.49 -4.91
C ASN A 454 12.52 -14.99 -4.69
N TRP A 455 12.16 -14.28 -5.75
CA TRP A 455 12.04 -12.84 -5.72
C TRP A 455 10.87 -12.35 -6.59
N ALA A 456 10.22 -11.28 -6.11
CA ALA A 456 9.28 -10.51 -6.90
C ALA A 456 9.45 -9.01 -6.67
N HIS A 457 9.23 -8.24 -7.73
CA HIS A 457 9.20 -6.79 -7.76
C HIS A 457 7.79 -6.29 -8.01
N LEU A 458 7.36 -5.32 -7.21
CA LEU A 458 6.10 -4.59 -7.37
C LEU A 458 6.41 -3.14 -7.77
N ASP A 459 6.24 -2.81 -9.08
CA ASP A 459 6.29 -1.44 -9.57
C ASP A 459 4.90 -0.82 -9.47
N PHE A 460 4.68 -0.04 -8.43
CA PHE A 460 3.40 0.63 -8.17
C PHE A 460 3.46 2.15 -8.31
N ALA A 461 4.38 2.66 -9.13
CA ALA A 461 4.39 4.06 -9.56
C ALA A 461 3.02 4.50 -10.13
N THR A 462 2.24 3.54 -10.56
CA THR A 462 0.86 3.63 -11.03
C THR A 462 -0.12 3.93 -9.91
N ALA A 463 -0.10 3.12 -8.84
CA ALA A 463 -1.14 3.04 -7.81
C ALA A 463 -0.76 3.75 -6.50
N ALA A 464 0.45 4.31 -6.39
CA ALA A 464 0.91 5.01 -5.19
C ALA A 464 0.14 6.30 -4.90
N THR A 465 -0.46 6.91 -5.92
CA THR A 465 -1.34 8.08 -5.82
C THR A 465 -2.59 7.87 -6.67
N ASN A 466 -3.74 8.25 -6.14
CA ASN A 466 -5.00 8.17 -6.86
C ASN A 466 -5.80 9.45 -6.62
N ASP A 467 -6.09 10.18 -7.70
CA ASP A 467 -6.91 11.40 -7.68
C ASP A 467 -8.40 11.08 -7.75
N LEU A 468 -8.76 9.83 -8.05
CA LEU A 468 -10.13 9.35 -8.06
C LEU A 468 -10.49 8.84 -6.67
N ALA A 469 -11.74 9.06 -6.25
CA ALA A 469 -12.25 8.45 -5.01
C ALA A 469 -12.13 6.92 -5.10
N PRO A 470 -11.62 6.28 -4.07
CA PRO A 470 -11.47 4.83 -4.02
C PRO A 470 -12.82 4.14 -4.04
#